data_0dda1649851e8ff581b416d325352092
#
_entry.id   0dda1649851e8ff581b416d325352092
#
_cell.length_a   1.000
_cell.length_b   1.000
_cell.length_c   1.000
_cell.angle_alpha   90.00
_cell.angle_beta   90.00
_cell.angle_gamma   90.00
#
_symmetry.space_group_name_H-M   'P 1'
#
loop_
_entity.id
_entity.type
_entity.pdbx_description
1 polymer ?
#
loop_
_entity_poly.entity_id
_entity_poly.type
_entity_poly.pdbx_seq_one_letter_code
_entity_poly.pdbx_strand_id
1 'polypeptide(L)' 'IILADEPTGSLDRITGKKVLDFLIGLIEKEHKALIIITHDEEVAKRMDKTYELRDRKLILI' A
#
# COMPACT_ATOMS: atom_id res chain seq x y z
N ILE A 1 9.66 1.01 9.99
CA ILE A 1 8.32 1.19 9.41
C ILE A 1 8.38 2.23 8.30
N ILE A 2 7.83 1.88 7.16
CA ILE A 2 7.72 2.78 6.02
C ILE A 2 6.25 3.16 5.87
N LEU A 3 5.96 4.45 5.79
CA LEU A 3 4.61 4.96 5.60
C LEU A 3 4.52 5.62 4.22
N ALA A 4 3.61 5.12 3.40
CA ALA A 4 3.38 5.67 2.07
C ALA A 4 1.92 6.11 1.94
N ASP A 5 1.72 7.38 1.58
CA ASP A 5 0.40 7.96 1.41
C ASP A 5 0.11 8.14 -0.08
N GLU A 6 -0.80 7.32 -0.60
CA GLU A 6 -1.16 7.28 -2.02
C GLU A 6 0.07 7.21 -2.94
N PRO A 7 0.94 6.22 -2.76
CA PRO A 7 2.24 6.20 -3.47
C PRO A 7 2.10 6.08 -4.99
N THR A 8 0.96 5.60 -5.48
CA THR A 8 0.71 5.43 -6.92
C THR A 8 -0.40 6.32 -7.45
N GLY A 9 -0.91 7.24 -6.64
CA GLY A 9 -2.12 8.00 -6.96
C GLY A 9 -2.01 8.89 -8.18
N SER A 10 -0.83 9.45 -8.46
CA SER A 10 -0.61 10.33 -9.62
C SER A 10 0.11 9.64 -10.77
N LEU A 11 0.35 8.34 -10.67
CA LEU A 11 1.09 7.57 -11.67
C LEU A 11 0.14 6.77 -12.55
N ASP A 12 0.58 6.47 -13.77
CA ASP A 12 -0.17 5.55 -14.61
C ASP A 12 -0.10 4.14 -14.03
N ARG A 13 -0.92 3.23 -14.58
CA ARG A 13 -1.03 1.88 -14.04
C ARG A 13 0.27 1.10 -14.08
N ILE A 14 1.02 1.23 -15.17
CA ILE A 14 2.28 0.49 -15.35
C ILE A 14 3.35 1.03 -14.42
N THR A 15 3.53 2.35 -14.38
CA THR A 15 4.51 2.99 -13.51
C THR A 15 4.17 2.78 -12.04
N GLY A 16 2.88 2.89 -11.69
CA GLY A 16 2.41 2.66 -10.33
C GLY A 16 2.72 1.25 -9.85
N LYS A 17 2.53 0.26 -10.72
CA LYS A 17 2.84 -1.13 -10.38
C LYS A 17 4.33 -1.31 -10.10
N LYS A 18 5.19 -0.67 -10.90
CA LYS A 18 6.65 -0.74 -10.69
C LYS A 18 7.06 -0.12 -9.36
N VAL A 19 6.46 1.02 -9.00
CA VAL A 19 6.73 1.67 -7.73
C VAL A 19 6.30 0.78 -6.57
N LEU A 20 5.13 0.17 -6.67
CA LEU A 20 4.63 -0.73 -5.63
C LEU A 20 5.52 -1.97 -5.50
N ASP A 21 5.95 -2.55 -6.62
CA ASP A 21 6.87 -3.70 -6.61
C ASP A 21 8.18 -3.33 -5.91
N PHE A 22 8.69 -2.13 -6.16
CA PHE A 22 9.90 -1.64 -5.50
C PHE A 22 9.72 -1.52 -3.99
N LEU A 23 8.61 -0.94 -3.56
CA LEU A 23 8.32 -0.77 -2.13
C LEU A 23 8.18 -2.11 -1.42
N ILE A 24 7.46 -3.04 -2.02
CA ILE A 24 7.27 -4.37 -1.44
C ILE A 24 8.60 -5.11 -1.35
N GLY A 25 9.41 -5.05 -2.40
CA GLY A 25 10.73 -5.67 -2.39
C GLY A 25 11.64 -5.08 -1.33
N LEU A 26 11.56 -3.77 -1.12
CA LEU A 26 12.36 -3.08 -0.13
C LEU A 26 12.03 -3.54 1.30
N ILE A 27 10.74 -3.65 1.63
CA ILE A 27 10.34 -4.09 2.97
C ILE A 27 10.70 -5.55 3.22
N GLU A 28 10.62 -6.40 2.21
CA GLU A 28 11.00 -7.80 2.34
C GLU A 28 12.50 -7.94 2.57
N LYS A 29 13.31 -7.18 1.82
CA LYS A 29 14.76 -7.21 1.95
C LYS A 29 15.23 -6.67 3.30
N GLU A 30 14.60 -5.61 3.78
CA GLU A 30 15.02 -4.92 5.00
C GLU A 30 14.28 -5.42 6.24
N HIS A 31 13.36 -6.36 6.09
CA HIS A 31 12.51 -6.86 7.18
C HIS A 31 11.74 -5.74 7.89
N LYS A 32 11.20 -4.80 7.10
CA LYS A 32 10.46 -3.67 7.63
C LYS A 32 8.96 -3.83 7.38
N ALA A 33 8.17 -3.06 8.12
CA ALA A 33 6.72 -3.00 7.90
C ALA A 33 6.40 -1.86 6.94
N LEU A 34 5.42 -2.06 6.08
CA LEU A 34 4.94 -1.04 5.15
C LEU A 34 3.47 -0.77 5.44
N ILE A 35 3.17 0.51 5.65
CA ILE A 35 1.78 0.98 5.80
C ILE A 35 1.47 1.87 4.63
N ILE A 36 0.45 1.51 3.86
CA ILE A 36 0.03 2.29 2.68
C ILE A 36 -1.39 2.82 2.91
N ILE A 37 -1.56 4.11 2.66
CA ILE A 37 -2.87 4.75 2.64
C ILE A 37 -3.24 4.93 1.17
N THR A 38 -4.34 4.31 0.73
CA THR A 38 -4.71 4.34 -0.68
C THR A 38 -6.21 4.13 -0.87
N HIS A 39 -6.73 4.65 -1.99
CA HIS A 39 -8.07 4.37 -2.49
C HIS A 39 -8.05 3.30 -3.59
N ASP A 40 -6.87 2.83 -3.98
CA ASP A 40 -6.70 1.89 -5.08
C ASP A 40 -6.82 0.46 -4.58
N GLU A 41 -7.85 -0.25 -5.01
CA GLU A 41 -8.12 -1.63 -4.62
C GLU A 41 -7.03 -2.60 -5.11
N GLU A 42 -6.40 -2.29 -6.23
CA GLU A 42 -5.30 -3.12 -6.76
C GLU A 42 -4.11 -3.11 -5.81
N VAL A 43 -3.81 -1.95 -5.22
CA VAL A 43 -2.75 -1.81 -4.22
C VAL A 43 -3.14 -2.58 -2.96
N ALA A 44 -4.37 -2.40 -2.50
CA ALA A 44 -4.86 -3.05 -1.28
C ALA A 44 -4.79 -4.57 -1.36
N LYS A 45 -5.10 -5.15 -2.52
CA LYS A 45 -5.09 -6.60 -2.72
C LYS A 45 -3.70 -7.22 -2.57
N ARG A 46 -2.66 -6.43 -2.74
CA ARG A 46 -1.28 -6.92 -2.65
C ARG A 46 -0.73 -6.90 -1.22
N MET A 47 -1.51 -6.37 -0.29
CA MET A 47 -1.09 -6.27 1.11
C MET A 47 -1.53 -7.49 1.91
N ASP A 48 -0.81 -7.80 2.97
CA ASP A 48 -1.15 -8.93 3.85
C ASP A 48 -2.45 -8.68 4.60
N LYS A 49 -2.67 -7.44 5.01
CA LYS A 49 -3.87 -7.04 5.74
C LYS A 49 -4.38 -5.71 5.18
N THR A 50 -5.68 -5.60 5.06
CA THR A 50 -6.33 -4.39 4.58
C THR A 50 -7.36 -3.93 5.60
N TYR A 51 -7.32 -2.62 5.92
CA TYR A 51 -8.28 -1.99 6.81
C TYR A 51 -9.05 -0.93 6.06
N GLU A 52 -10.33 -0.82 6.32
CA GLU A 52 -11.16 0.23 5.78
C GLU A 52 -11.47 1.23 6.89
N LEU A 53 -11.30 2.53 6.60
CA LEU A 53 -11.67 3.58 7.53
C LEU A 53 -13.15 3.88 7.35
N ARG A 54 -13.97 3.52 8.34
CA ARG A 54 -15.41 3.73 8.30
C ARG A 54 -15.86 4.26 9.65
N ASP A 55 -16.62 5.34 9.63
CA ASP A 55 -17.13 5.96 10.86
C ASP A 55 -16.05 6.22 11.89
N ARG A 56 -14.89 6.71 11.43
CA ARG A 56 -13.70 7.03 12.25
C ARG A 56 -13.08 5.82 12.92
N LYS A 57 -13.35 4.62 12.40
CA LYS A 57 -12.76 3.39 12.91
C LYS A 57 -12.09 2.63 11.79
N LEU A 58 -11.02 1.91 12.13
CA LEU A 58 -10.37 1.00 11.19
C LEU A 58 -11.01 -0.37 11.33
N ILE A 59 -11.48 -0.89 10.21
CA ILE A 59 -12.14 -2.18 10.15
C ILE A 59 -11.33 -3.11 9.28
N LEU A 60 -10.91 -4.25 9.82
CA LEU A 60 -10.18 -5.27 9.05
C LEU A 60 -11.12 -5.93 8.05
N ILE A 61 -10.68 -5.93 6.80
CA ILE A 61 -11.46 -6.53 5.72
C ILE A 61 -10.96 -7.92 5.41
#